data_e7ed4611bd4573077c24d0f3f9cfba74
#
_entry.id   e7ed4611bd4573077c24d0f3f9cfba74
#
_cell.length_a   1.000
_cell.length_b   1.000
_cell.length_c   1.000
_cell.angle_alpha   90.00
_cell.angle_beta   90.00
_cell.angle_gamma   90.00
#
_symmetry.space_group_name_H-M   'P 1'
#
loop_
_entity.id
_entity.type
_entity.pdbx_description
1 polymer ?
#
loop_
_entity_poly.entity_id
_entity_poly.type
_entity_poly.pdbx_seq_one_letter_code
_entity_poly.pdbx_strand_id
1 'polypeptide(L)'
;TPAPLIGLAQGSYLFDALLLMTRHRIKRLVIWQGQEVVGILHLTQVLGLFSTHSHVLTLRIARADSLPALEAVAREQQQLTRSLFAQGIHTLFLMKLIATINEQLIAKAFALVIPPEVQEQVCLLMLGSEGRGEQIQKTDQDNALILPDGLHWPDRQADLAAFSTLLARLGYPPCPGKVMVSNPEWVKGARQWRAE
;
A
#
# COMPACT_ATOMS: atom_id res chain seq x y z
N THR A 1 20.74 5.87 -41.09
CA THR A 1 20.62 7.06 -40.23
C THR A 1 20.68 6.60 -38.79
N PRO A 2 21.59 7.10 -37.93
CA PRO A 2 21.58 6.76 -36.51
C PRO A 2 20.24 7.16 -35.90
N ALA A 3 19.66 6.28 -35.09
CA ALA A 3 18.40 6.57 -34.40
C ALA A 3 18.59 7.81 -33.50
N PRO A 4 17.59 8.72 -33.43
CA PRO A 4 17.71 9.89 -32.59
C PRO A 4 17.93 9.49 -31.14
N LEU A 5 18.88 10.14 -30.46
CA LEU A 5 19.14 9.92 -29.05
C LEU A 5 17.90 10.40 -28.26
N ILE A 6 17.28 9.48 -27.55
CA ILE A 6 16.15 9.79 -26.68
C ILE A 6 16.71 10.27 -25.34
N GLY A 7 16.29 11.44 -24.89
CA GLY A 7 16.77 12.02 -23.66
C GLY A 7 15.80 13.01 -23.03
N LEU A 8 16.15 13.47 -21.85
CA LEU A 8 15.43 14.46 -21.06
C LEU A 8 16.33 15.62 -20.68
N ALA A 9 15.75 16.80 -20.48
CA ALA A 9 16.47 17.92 -19.91
C ALA A 9 16.81 17.67 -18.43
N GLN A 10 17.95 18.17 -17.99
CA GLN A 10 18.30 18.22 -16.57
C GLN A 10 17.21 18.99 -15.81
N GLY A 11 16.77 18.44 -14.67
CA GLY A 11 15.66 19.00 -13.90
C GLY A 11 14.28 18.47 -14.28
N SER A 12 14.17 17.63 -15.33
CA SER A 12 12.94 16.89 -15.63
C SER A 12 12.62 15.87 -14.52
N TYR A 13 11.35 15.53 -14.39
CA TYR A 13 10.93 14.57 -13.39
C TYR A 13 11.43 13.15 -13.73
N LEU A 14 11.82 12.43 -12.70
CA LEU A 14 12.29 11.04 -12.82
C LEU A 14 11.22 10.12 -13.46
N PHE A 15 9.96 10.50 -13.31
CA PHE A 15 8.84 9.80 -13.91
C PHE A 15 8.79 9.96 -15.44
N ASP A 16 9.13 11.14 -15.97
CA ASP A 16 9.21 11.35 -17.41
C ASP A 16 10.28 10.44 -18.03
N ALA A 17 11.38 10.21 -17.26
CA ALA A 17 12.39 9.24 -17.65
C ALA A 17 11.81 7.83 -17.76
N LEU A 18 11.04 7.38 -16.75
CA LEU A 18 10.42 6.07 -16.75
C LEU A 18 9.41 5.92 -17.89
N LEU A 19 8.58 6.94 -18.16
CA LEU A 19 7.64 6.96 -19.27
C LEU A 19 8.34 6.82 -20.62
N LEU A 20 9.39 7.62 -20.87
CA LEU A 20 10.14 7.57 -22.12
C LEU A 20 10.83 6.22 -22.29
N MET A 21 11.46 5.69 -21.23
CA MET A 21 12.10 4.38 -21.23
C MET A 21 11.11 3.27 -21.56
N THR A 22 9.91 3.32 -20.97
CA THR A 22 8.84 2.35 -21.21
C THR A 22 8.26 2.47 -22.61
N ARG A 23 7.91 3.70 -23.02
CA ARG A 23 7.32 3.99 -24.34
C ARG A 23 8.23 3.56 -25.49
N HIS A 24 9.53 3.83 -25.36
CA HIS A 24 10.51 3.53 -26.39
C HIS A 24 11.22 2.20 -26.17
N ARG A 25 10.87 1.44 -25.11
CA ARG A 25 11.50 0.14 -24.74
C ARG A 25 13.00 0.23 -24.60
N ILE A 26 13.52 1.35 -24.08
CA ILE A 26 14.94 1.59 -23.85
C ILE A 26 15.29 1.47 -22.38
N LYS A 27 16.53 1.05 -22.09
CA LYS A 27 17.06 0.89 -20.74
C LYS A 27 18.00 2.01 -20.31
N ARG A 28 18.29 2.95 -21.22
CA ARG A 28 19.20 4.10 -21.01
C ARG A 28 18.60 5.33 -21.65
N LEU A 29 18.74 6.46 -20.98
CA LEU A 29 18.20 7.74 -21.39
C LEU A 29 19.28 8.80 -21.21
N VAL A 30 19.45 9.67 -22.19
CA VAL A 30 20.43 10.75 -22.16
C VAL A 30 19.85 11.95 -21.39
N ILE A 31 20.66 12.55 -20.53
CA ILE A 31 20.29 13.78 -19.83
C ILE A 31 21.01 14.97 -20.47
N TRP A 32 20.24 15.96 -20.87
CA TRP A 32 20.71 17.16 -21.55
C TRP A 32 20.71 18.37 -20.62
N GLN A 33 21.75 19.20 -20.70
CA GLN A 33 21.77 20.58 -20.20
C GLN A 33 21.99 21.50 -21.39
N GLY A 34 20.92 22.14 -21.85
CA GLY A 34 20.95 22.86 -23.14
C GLY A 34 21.20 21.88 -24.30
N GLN A 35 22.34 22.03 -24.98
CA GLN A 35 22.76 21.15 -26.09
C GLN A 35 23.83 20.14 -25.69
N GLU A 36 24.28 20.13 -24.44
CA GLU A 36 25.31 19.23 -23.93
C GLU A 36 24.73 18.03 -23.23
N VAL A 37 25.34 16.84 -23.43
CA VAL A 37 25.03 15.63 -22.70
C VAL A 37 25.74 15.67 -21.36
N VAL A 38 24.99 15.79 -20.27
CA VAL A 38 25.54 15.84 -18.90
C VAL A 38 25.50 14.48 -18.18
N GLY A 39 24.80 13.49 -18.74
CA GLY A 39 24.76 12.16 -18.14
C GLY A 39 23.90 11.17 -18.89
N ILE A 40 23.94 9.93 -18.39
CA ILE A 40 23.10 8.82 -18.85
C ILE A 40 22.38 8.26 -17.63
N LEU A 41 21.07 8.17 -17.70
CA LEU A 41 20.22 7.57 -16.68
C LEU A 41 19.87 6.13 -17.08
N HIS A 42 20.09 5.18 -16.20
CA HIS A 42 19.74 3.79 -16.40
C HIS A 42 18.40 3.46 -15.78
N LEU A 43 17.60 2.60 -16.44
CA LEU A 43 16.30 2.14 -15.92
C LEU A 43 16.44 1.51 -14.52
N THR A 44 17.53 0.80 -14.26
CA THR A 44 17.81 0.20 -12.94
C THR A 44 18.02 1.25 -11.85
N GLN A 45 18.58 2.41 -12.16
CA GLN A 45 18.75 3.52 -11.21
C GLN A 45 17.39 4.16 -10.91
N VAL A 46 16.56 4.37 -11.95
CA VAL A 46 15.20 4.89 -11.79
C VAL A 46 14.37 3.94 -10.91
N LEU A 47 14.35 2.67 -11.25
CA LEU A 47 13.64 1.65 -10.47
C LEU A 47 14.19 1.51 -9.05
N GLY A 48 15.52 1.63 -8.86
CA GLY A 48 16.17 1.57 -7.57
C GLY A 48 15.72 2.70 -6.62
N LEU A 49 15.57 3.91 -7.12
CA LEU A 49 15.08 5.04 -6.32
C LEU A 49 13.63 4.85 -5.86
N PHE A 50 12.76 4.31 -6.72
CA PHE A 50 11.39 3.97 -6.32
C PHE A 50 11.34 2.77 -5.36
N SER A 51 12.18 1.77 -5.59
CA SER A 51 12.28 0.56 -4.75
C SER A 51 12.82 0.86 -3.35
N THR A 52 13.79 1.76 -3.21
CA THR A 52 14.44 2.04 -1.93
C THR A 52 13.46 2.60 -0.90
N HIS A 53 12.59 3.53 -1.29
CA HIS A 53 11.62 4.14 -0.35
C HIS A 53 10.54 3.13 0.07
N SER A 54 10.02 2.34 -0.86
CA SER A 54 9.03 1.31 -0.53
C SER A 54 9.62 0.19 0.31
N HIS A 55 10.85 -0.23 0.02
CA HIS A 55 11.55 -1.27 0.77
C HIS A 55 11.86 -0.87 2.21
N VAL A 56 12.28 0.37 2.43
CA VAL A 56 12.49 0.92 3.78
C VAL A 56 11.20 0.93 4.58
N LEU A 57 10.08 1.40 4.00
CA LEU A 57 8.78 1.36 4.66
C LEU A 57 8.33 -0.07 4.98
N THR A 58 8.46 -1.01 4.04
CA THR A 58 8.16 -2.44 4.24
C THR A 58 8.96 -3.02 5.41
N LEU A 59 10.26 -2.76 5.48
CA LEU A 59 11.10 -3.20 6.60
C LEU A 59 10.68 -2.58 7.93
N ARG A 60 10.29 -1.31 7.93
CA ARG A 60 9.82 -0.62 9.14
C ARG A 60 8.47 -1.15 9.61
N ILE A 61 7.54 -1.44 8.69
CA ILE A 61 6.27 -2.12 9.00
C ILE A 61 6.57 -3.48 9.64
N ALA A 62 7.41 -4.30 9.02
CA ALA A 62 7.74 -5.62 9.53
C ALA A 62 8.34 -5.57 10.95
N ARG A 63 9.17 -4.57 11.24
CA ARG A 63 9.84 -4.37 12.53
C ARG A 63 9.01 -3.63 13.57
N ALA A 64 7.88 -3.05 13.21
CA ALA A 64 7.01 -2.37 14.17
C ALA A 64 6.46 -3.39 15.17
N ASP A 65 6.84 -3.27 16.43
CA ASP A 65 6.47 -4.16 17.54
C ASP A 65 5.42 -3.54 18.47
N SER A 66 5.00 -2.33 18.18
CA SER A 66 4.07 -1.56 18.99
C SER A 66 3.15 -0.68 18.13
N LEU A 67 1.98 -0.34 18.68
CA LEU A 67 1.01 0.54 18.01
C LEU A 67 1.62 1.91 17.67
N PRO A 68 2.36 2.60 18.58
CA PRO A 68 2.99 3.88 18.25
C PRO A 68 4.02 3.77 17.12
N ALA A 69 4.79 2.68 17.05
CA ALA A 69 5.74 2.43 15.98
C ALA A 69 5.03 2.29 14.63
N LEU A 70 3.93 1.53 14.59
CA LEU A 70 3.14 1.33 13.37
C LEU A 70 2.48 2.63 12.90
N GLU A 71 1.97 3.47 13.83
CA GLU A 71 1.42 4.79 13.51
C GLU A 71 2.47 5.74 12.92
N ALA A 72 3.70 5.70 13.43
CA ALA A 72 4.78 6.50 12.87
C ALA A 72 5.04 6.13 11.41
N VAL A 73 5.08 4.83 11.09
CA VAL A 73 5.25 4.35 9.72
C VAL A 73 4.06 4.72 8.83
N ALA A 74 2.83 4.66 9.35
CA ALA A 74 1.64 5.06 8.61
C ALA A 74 1.66 6.56 8.22
N ARG A 75 2.16 7.43 9.12
CA ARG A 75 2.35 8.86 8.81
C ARG A 75 3.41 9.09 7.73
N GLU A 76 4.53 8.38 7.80
CA GLU A 76 5.57 8.47 6.76
C GLU A 76 5.08 7.99 5.40
N GLN A 77 4.32 6.91 5.36
CA GLN A 77 3.69 6.41 4.15
C GLN A 77 2.79 7.48 3.50
N GLN A 78 1.98 8.17 4.31
CA GLN A 78 1.14 9.26 3.80
C GLN A 78 1.96 10.44 3.25
N GLN A 79 3.06 10.80 3.92
CA GLN A 79 3.96 11.86 3.43
C GLN A 79 4.63 11.47 2.12
N LEU A 80 5.11 10.22 2.02
CA LEU A 80 5.69 9.68 0.79
C LEU A 80 4.66 9.73 -0.35
N THR A 81 3.43 9.26 -0.11
CA THR A 81 2.35 9.27 -1.10
C THR A 81 2.10 10.68 -1.65
N ARG A 82 1.99 11.68 -0.76
CA ARG A 82 1.79 13.08 -1.17
C ARG A 82 2.97 13.62 -1.97
N SER A 83 4.20 13.30 -1.56
CA SER A 83 5.41 13.72 -2.26
C SER A 83 5.47 13.11 -3.66
N LEU A 84 5.24 11.82 -3.79
CA LEU A 84 5.26 11.12 -5.08
C LEU A 84 4.15 11.63 -6.02
N PHE A 85 2.97 11.91 -5.48
CA PHE A 85 1.86 12.48 -6.24
C PHE A 85 2.18 13.90 -6.73
N ALA A 86 2.75 14.75 -5.86
CA ALA A 86 3.16 16.11 -6.21
C ALA A 86 4.28 16.14 -7.26
N GLN A 87 5.11 15.10 -7.32
CA GLN A 87 6.15 14.94 -8.34
C GLN A 87 5.63 14.40 -9.68
N GLY A 88 4.30 14.25 -9.85
CA GLY A 88 3.68 13.81 -11.10
C GLY A 88 3.90 12.33 -11.43
N ILE A 89 4.13 11.49 -10.43
CA ILE A 89 4.24 10.04 -10.64
C ILE A 89 2.93 9.48 -11.17
N HIS A 90 3.04 8.60 -12.17
CA HIS A 90 1.88 8.02 -12.84
C HIS A 90 0.95 7.32 -11.85
N THR A 91 -0.31 7.73 -11.87
CA THR A 91 -1.35 7.32 -10.93
C THR A 91 -1.43 5.79 -10.76
N LEU A 92 -1.41 5.03 -11.85
CA LEU A 92 -1.52 3.57 -11.79
C LEU A 92 -0.33 2.90 -11.08
N PHE A 93 0.89 3.44 -11.27
CA PHE A 93 2.06 2.94 -10.56
C PHE A 93 1.97 3.27 -9.07
N LEU A 94 1.57 4.51 -8.75
CA LEU A 94 1.40 4.96 -7.37
C LEU A 94 0.33 4.12 -6.65
N MET A 95 -0.81 3.84 -7.30
CA MET A 95 -1.87 2.97 -6.76
C MET A 95 -1.33 1.59 -6.38
N LYS A 96 -0.60 0.92 -7.30
CA LYS A 96 -0.02 -0.41 -7.03
C LYS A 96 0.99 -0.38 -5.88
N LEU A 97 1.86 0.63 -5.83
CA LEU A 97 2.84 0.79 -4.76
C LEU A 97 2.14 0.98 -3.41
N ILE A 98 1.16 1.88 -3.36
CA ILE A 98 0.44 2.20 -2.12
C ILE A 98 -0.42 1.02 -1.67
N ALA A 99 -1.10 0.32 -2.57
CA ALA A 99 -1.86 -0.89 -2.25
C ALA A 99 -0.98 -1.95 -1.55
N THR A 100 0.22 -2.21 -2.08
CA THR A 100 1.16 -3.16 -1.46
C THR A 100 1.60 -2.73 -0.06
N ILE A 101 1.85 -1.43 0.16
CA ILE A 101 2.25 -0.91 1.47
C ILE A 101 1.06 -0.95 2.44
N ASN A 102 -0.14 -0.60 1.98
CA ASN A 102 -1.37 -0.64 2.78
C ASN A 102 -1.68 -2.06 3.24
N GLU A 103 -1.60 -3.04 2.33
CA GLU A 103 -1.80 -4.45 2.66
C GLU A 103 -0.88 -4.90 3.80
N GLN A 104 0.42 -4.59 3.72
CA GLN A 104 1.38 -4.92 4.77
C GLN A 104 1.09 -4.19 6.09
N LEU A 105 0.68 -2.92 6.02
CA LEU A 105 0.34 -2.12 7.19
C LEU A 105 -0.88 -2.68 7.91
N ILE A 106 -1.93 -3.05 7.16
CA ILE A 106 -3.16 -3.63 7.69
C ILE A 106 -2.91 -5.04 8.27
N ALA A 107 -2.14 -5.87 7.55
CA ALA A 107 -1.75 -7.19 8.04
C ALA A 107 -0.94 -7.09 9.35
N LYS A 108 -0.03 -6.11 9.45
CA LYS A 108 0.73 -5.88 10.69
C LYS A 108 -0.15 -5.36 11.82
N ALA A 109 -1.11 -4.48 11.53
CA ALA A 109 -2.09 -4.01 12.51
C ALA A 109 -2.93 -5.17 13.05
N PHE A 110 -3.37 -6.07 12.18
CA PHE A 110 -4.08 -7.28 12.54
C PHE A 110 -3.23 -8.18 13.46
N ALA A 111 -1.98 -8.42 13.07
CA ALA A 111 -1.05 -9.25 13.84
C ALA A 111 -0.69 -8.67 15.23
N LEU A 112 -0.77 -7.35 15.43
CA LEU A 112 -0.51 -6.72 16.73
C LEU A 112 -1.69 -6.77 17.69
N VAL A 113 -2.91 -6.96 17.18
CA VAL A 113 -4.15 -6.90 17.98
C VAL A 113 -4.77 -8.27 18.18
N ILE A 114 -4.78 -9.10 17.15
CA ILE A 114 -5.45 -10.41 17.17
C ILE A 114 -4.52 -11.47 17.76
N PRO A 115 -5.00 -12.36 18.65
CA PRO A 115 -4.20 -13.43 19.21
C PRO A 115 -3.57 -14.33 18.13
N PRO A 116 -2.28 -14.71 18.25
CA PRO A 116 -1.60 -15.51 17.23
C PRO A 116 -2.30 -16.81 16.85
N GLU A 117 -2.86 -17.50 17.84
CA GLU A 117 -3.60 -18.76 17.65
C GLU A 117 -4.89 -18.58 16.83
N VAL A 118 -5.45 -17.37 16.83
CA VAL A 118 -6.62 -17.02 16.01
C VAL A 118 -6.18 -16.63 14.60
N GLN A 119 -5.08 -15.89 14.46
CA GLN A 119 -4.60 -15.40 13.16
C GLN A 119 -4.41 -16.54 12.14
N GLU A 120 -3.90 -17.68 12.58
CA GLU A 120 -3.66 -18.85 11.72
C GLU A 120 -4.93 -19.53 11.23
N GLN A 121 -6.07 -19.26 11.86
CA GLN A 121 -7.35 -19.91 11.59
C GLN A 121 -8.34 -19.06 10.81
N VAL A 122 -8.11 -17.75 10.74
CA VAL A 122 -9.06 -16.80 10.14
C VAL A 122 -8.51 -16.16 8.88
N CYS A 123 -9.37 -15.64 8.02
CA CYS A 123 -8.97 -14.90 6.82
C CYS A 123 -9.60 -13.52 6.85
N LEU A 124 -8.76 -12.48 6.98
CA LEU A 124 -9.16 -11.09 6.84
C LEU A 124 -9.33 -10.77 5.35
N LEU A 125 -10.47 -10.24 4.98
CA LEU A 125 -10.78 -9.80 3.63
C LEU A 125 -10.74 -8.28 3.58
N MET A 126 -10.01 -7.73 2.63
CA MET A 126 -10.10 -6.32 2.26
C MET A 126 -11.12 -6.17 1.14
N LEU A 127 -12.03 -5.23 1.29
CA LEU A 127 -13.14 -4.99 0.36
C LEU A 127 -13.03 -3.58 -0.27
N GLY A 128 -14.04 -3.18 -1.01
CA GLY A 128 -14.12 -1.85 -1.58
C GLY A 128 -12.92 -1.47 -2.46
N SER A 129 -12.52 -0.22 -2.42
CA SER A 129 -11.40 0.31 -3.19
C SER A 129 -10.04 -0.21 -2.71
N GLU A 130 -9.88 -0.51 -1.40
CA GLU A 130 -8.67 -1.12 -0.87
C GLU A 130 -8.47 -2.53 -1.42
N GLY A 131 -9.51 -3.36 -1.38
CA GLY A 131 -9.46 -4.73 -1.92
C GLY A 131 -9.20 -4.81 -3.42
N ARG A 132 -9.53 -3.74 -4.18
CA ARG A 132 -9.22 -3.64 -5.61
C ARG A 132 -7.87 -2.96 -5.90
N GLY A 133 -7.16 -2.49 -4.86
CA GLY A 133 -5.88 -1.78 -5.02
C GLY A 133 -5.98 -0.45 -5.76
N GLU A 134 -7.11 0.25 -5.66
CA GLU A 134 -7.42 1.48 -6.40
C GLU A 134 -7.13 2.75 -5.60
N GLN A 135 -6.66 2.64 -4.37
CA GLN A 135 -6.44 3.78 -3.49
C GLN A 135 -5.08 4.44 -3.70
N ILE A 136 -5.07 5.77 -3.76
CA ILE A 136 -3.87 6.60 -3.61
C ILE A 136 -3.84 7.20 -2.21
N GLN A 137 -4.99 7.64 -1.73
CA GLN A 137 -5.18 8.12 -0.36
C GLN A 137 -6.01 7.11 0.41
N LYS A 138 -5.77 7.01 1.71
CA LYS A 138 -6.57 6.15 2.57
C LYS A 138 -8.01 6.66 2.59
N THR A 139 -8.94 5.75 2.35
CA THR A 139 -10.37 5.93 2.48
C THR A 139 -10.87 5.25 3.75
N ASP A 140 -12.16 5.06 3.87
CA ASP A 140 -12.77 4.34 4.98
C ASP A 140 -12.41 2.85 5.00
N GLN A 141 -12.68 2.22 6.13
CA GLN A 141 -12.46 0.79 6.33
C GLN A 141 -13.55 0.02 5.58
N ASP A 142 -13.14 -0.87 4.68
CA ASP A 142 -14.01 -1.87 4.09
C ASP A 142 -13.35 -3.25 4.28
N ASN A 143 -13.81 -4.01 5.28
CA ASN A 143 -13.21 -5.29 5.58
C ASN A 143 -14.21 -6.28 6.18
N ALA A 144 -13.91 -7.56 6.04
CA ALA A 144 -14.69 -8.67 6.55
C ALA A 144 -13.77 -9.79 7.06
N LEU A 145 -14.31 -10.73 7.80
CA LEU A 145 -13.57 -11.85 8.33
C LEU A 145 -14.28 -13.17 8.04
N ILE A 146 -13.51 -14.10 7.49
CA ILE A 146 -13.93 -15.50 7.40
C ILE A 146 -13.30 -16.27 8.54
N LEU A 147 -14.09 -17.04 9.27
CA LEU A 147 -13.62 -17.88 10.36
C LEU A 147 -14.16 -19.31 10.21
N PRO A 148 -13.47 -20.32 10.78
CA PRO A 148 -13.98 -21.68 10.81
C PRO A 148 -15.19 -21.80 11.74
N ASP A 149 -16.11 -22.71 11.40
CA ASP A 149 -17.26 -22.99 12.23
C ASP A 149 -16.80 -23.53 13.59
N GLY A 150 -17.29 -22.92 14.68
CA GLY A 150 -16.98 -23.37 16.05
C GLY A 150 -15.66 -22.83 16.61
N LEU A 151 -15.00 -21.87 15.96
CA LEU A 151 -13.80 -21.23 16.51
C LEU A 151 -14.07 -20.65 17.90
N HIS A 152 -13.29 -21.11 18.87
CA HIS A 152 -13.31 -20.55 20.22
C HIS A 152 -12.45 -19.29 20.29
N TRP A 153 -13.11 -18.14 20.36
CA TRP A 153 -12.47 -16.83 20.47
C TRP A 153 -13.30 -15.95 21.42
N PRO A 154 -13.06 -16.06 22.74
CA PRO A 154 -13.87 -15.39 23.76
C PRO A 154 -13.94 -13.87 23.61
N ASP A 155 -12.80 -13.22 23.37
CA ASP A 155 -12.69 -11.76 23.29
C ASP A 155 -12.87 -11.21 21.87
N ARG A 156 -13.40 -12.02 20.96
CA ARG A 156 -13.53 -11.67 19.53
C ARG A 156 -14.07 -10.28 19.26
N GLN A 157 -15.16 -9.90 19.93
CA GLN A 157 -15.79 -8.61 19.68
C GLN A 157 -14.89 -7.44 20.14
N ALA A 158 -14.21 -7.60 21.27
CA ALA A 158 -13.28 -6.61 21.83
C ALA A 158 -12.05 -6.46 20.93
N ASP A 159 -11.45 -7.57 20.50
CA ASP A 159 -10.28 -7.59 19.64
C ASP A 159 -10.57 -6.95 18.28
N LEU A 160 -11.70 -7.29 17.65
CA LEU A 160 -12.11 -6.72 16.36
C LEU A 160 -12.46 -5.24 16.46
N ALA A 161 -13.05 -4.80 17.57
CA ALA A 161 -13.27 -3.38 17.85
C ALA A 161 -11.93 -2.63 18.05
N ALA A 162 -10.97 -3.24 18.76
CA ALA A 162 -9.63 -2.69 18.93
C ALA A 162 -8.88 -2.59 17.60
N PHE A 163 -8.98 -3.60 16.74
CA PHE A 163 -8.42 -3.57 15.40
C PHE A 163 -9.02 -2.45 14.53
N SER A 164 -10.35 -2.30 14.50
CA SER A 164 -11.00 -1.20 13.76
C SER A 164 -10.59 0.18 14.31
N THR A 165 -10.42 0.29 15.63
CA THR A 165 -9.92 1.52 16.27
C THR A 165 -8.48 1.81 15.86
N LEU A 166 -7.63 0.79 15.81
CA LEU A 166 -6.25 0.94 15.34
C LEU A 166 -6.21 1.39 13.88
N LEU A 167 -7.01 0.78 13.00
CA LEU A 167 -7.09 1.20 11.60
C LEU A 167 -7.48 2.67 11.47
N ALA A 168 -8.43 3.17 12.29
CA ALA A 168 -8.79 4.59 12.32
C ALA A 168 -7.58 5.48 12.68
N ARG A 169 -6.76 5.08 13.66
CA ARG A 169 -5.51 5.77 14.03
C ARG A 169 -4.44 5.71 12.94
N LEU A 170 -4.43 4.65 12.14
CA LEU A 170 -3.55 4.52 10.97
C LEU A 170 -4.03 5.33 9.76
N GLY A 171 -5.20 5.98 9.84
CA GLY A 171 -5.75 6.85 8.82
C GLY A 171 -6.86 6.24 7.95
N TYR A 172 -7.43 5.12 8.37
CA TYR A 172 -8.62 4.50 7.76
C TYR A 172 -9.85 4.77 8.64
N PRO A 173 -10.64 5.82 8.42
CA PRO A 173 -11.81 6.12 9.24
C PRO A 173 -12.86 5.01 9.14
N PRO A 174 -13.77 4.90 10.12
CA PRO A 174 -14.86 3.94 10.07
C PRO A 174 -15.73 4.09 8.81
N CYS A 175 -16.13 2.97 8.22
CA CYS A 175 -17.04 2.95 7.08
C CYS A 175 -18.43 3.47 7.48
N PRO A 176 -19.01 4.46 6.77
CA PRO A 176 -20.38 4.92 7.02
C PRO A 176 -21.41 3.80 6.87
N GLY A 177 -21.16 2.86 5.95
CA GLY A 177 -21.99 1.67 5.72
C GLY A 177 -21.75 0.54 6.71
N LYS A 178 -20.83 0.72 7.70
CA LYS A 178 -20.45 -0.29 8.69
C LYS A 178 -19.97 -1.62 8.09
N VAL A 179 -19.34 -1.54 6.91
CA VAL A 179 -18.71 -2.70 6.23
C VAL A 179 -17.34 -2.93 6.86
N MET A 180 -17.32 -3.45 8.09
CA MET A 180 -16.06 -3.66 8.83
C MET A 180 -16.24 -4.73 9.92
N VAL A 181 -15.13 -5.38 10.28
CA VAL A 181 -15.12 -6.52 11.23
C VAL A 181 -15.60 -6.18 12.64
N SER A 182 -15.65 -4.91 13.04
CA SER A 182 -16.30 -4.50 14.29
C SER A 182 -17.83 -4.64 14.25
N ASN A 183 -18.43 -4.80 13.06
CA ASN A 183 -19.83 -5.17 12.87
C ASN A 183 -19.95 -6.68 12.67
N PRO A 184 -20.67 -7.40 13.54
CA PRO A 184 -20.79 -8.86 13.46
C PRO A 184 -21.34 -9.38 12.12
N GLU A 185 -22.08 -8.58 11.36
CA GLU A 185 -22.58 -8.94 10.03
C GLU A 185 -21.46 -9.21 9.01
N TRP A 186 -20.26 -8.71 9.26
CA TRP A 186 -19.09 -8.90 8.40
C TRP A 186 -18.09 -9.93 8.95
N VAL A 187 -18.52 -10.72 9.97
CA VAL A 187 -17.70 -11.75 10.61
C VAL A 187 -18.46 -13.05 10.62
N LYS A 188 -18.23 -13.92 9.62
CA LYS A 188 -19.03 -15.12 9.40
C LYS A 188 -18.17 -16.34 9.10
N GLY A 189 -18.72 -17.51 9.38
CA GLY A 189 -18.16 -18.78 8.91
C GLY A 189 -18.26 -18.92 7.39
N ALA A 190 -17.40 -19.78 6.83
CA ALA A 190 -17.36 -20.03 5.39
C ALA A 190 -18.71 -20.53 4.81
N ARG A 191 -19.49 -21.25 5.62
CA ARG A 191 -20.83 -21.73 5.19
C ARG A 191 -21.84 -20.58 5.12
N GLN A 192 -21.78 -19.65 6.08
CA GLN A 192 -22.66 -18.47 6.09
C GLN A 192 -22.39 -17.55 4.89
N TRP A 193 -21.10 -17.32 4.58
CA TRP A 193 -20.71 -16.52 3.41
C TRP A 193 -21.15 -17.12 2.07
N ARG A 194 -21.26 -18.46 1.99
CA ARG A 194 -21.74 -19.14 0.77
C ARG A 194 -23.25 -19.10 0.58
N ALA A 195 -23.99 -18.81 1.64
CA ALA A 195 -25.46 -18.78 1.62
C ALA A 195 -26.03 -17.40 1.27
N GLU A 196 -25.20 -16.39 1.20
CA GLU A 196 -25.52 -15.00 0.78
C GLU A 196 -25.13 -14.76 -0.69
#